data_ca29a5a9fc4ca90056c2f1c2bb525103
#
_entry.id   ca29a5a9fc4ca90056c2f1c2bb525103
#
_cell.length_a   1.000
_cell.length_b   1.000
_cell.length_c   1.000
_cell.angle_alpha   90.00
_cell.angle_beta   90.00
_cell.angle_gamma   90.00
#
_symmetry.space_group_name_H-M   'P 1'
#
loop_
_entity.id
_entity.type
_entity.pdbx_description
1 polymer ?
#
loop_
_entity_poly.entity_id
_entity_poly.type
_entity_poly.pdbx_seq_one_letter_code
_entity_poly.pdbx_strand_id
1 'polypeptide(L)'
;MMTKTKADKYPQRVRNELRFRELTVLRVERAGAAFQRIVLGGEALEGFASHGFDHHTKLFFPEPGAAFTPPQVTEEGIDWGEGVRPATRDYTPLYDAERHELAYDFFIHDGGIASRWALEAKVGDKLVIGGPRGSLVVPEDYAWQLYVCDESGMPALRRRLLGLRQLAMTPQVTAIVTIADASYKDYLADLDGFNIEWVVGHNPAFVAERLAQVKVPAEDYFIWLTGEGAVVKSLLARFEDESIDQQLVRSQAYWHSK
;
A
#
# COMPACT_ATOMS: atom_id res chain seq x y z
N MET A 1 4.29 29.61 15.48
CA MET A 1 3.81 28.79 14.35
C MET A 1 4.77 29.03 13.20
N MET A 2 5.68 28.09 12.88
CA MET A 2 6.55 28.24 11.71
C MET A 2 5.69 28.07 10.46
N THR A 3 5.64 29.08 9.61
CA THR A 3 5.01 28.99 8.27
C THR A 3 5.82 27.99 7.45
N LYS A 4 5.22 26.85 7.09
CA LYS A 4 5.85 25.88 6.17
C LYS A 4 6.21 26.60 4.86
N THR A 5 7.39 26.35 4.36
CA THR A 5 7.80 26.86 3.04
C THR A 5 7.04 26.10 1.94
N LYS A 6 6.93 26.67 0.75
CA LYS A 6 6.26 26.00 -0.39
C LYS A 6 6.87 24.61 -0.69
N ALA A 7 8.17 24.44 -0.44
CA ALA A 7 8.89 23.18 -0.60
C ALA A 7 8.42 22.08 0.38
N ASP A 8 7.97 22.45 1.59
CA ASP A 8 7.53 21.50 2.61
C ASP A 8 6.14 20.90 2.31
N LYS A 9 5.47 21.41 1.28
CA LYS A 9 4.14 20.94 0.83
C LYS A 9 4.19 19.88 -0.28
N TYR A 10 5.37 19.50 -0.77
CA TYR A 10 5.50 18.47 -1.80
C TYR A 10 5.90 17.12 -1.22
N PRO A 11 5.41 16.00 -1.82
CA PRO A 11 5.88 14.67 -1.48
C PRO A 11 7.40 14.55 -1.65
N GLN A 12 8.09 13.97 -0.67
CA GLN A 12 9.54 13.85 -0.67
C GLN A 12 9.97 12.39 -0.76
N ARG A 13 10.96 12.10 -1.62
CA ARG A 13 11.55 10.76 -1.73
C ARG A 13 12.60 10.56 -0.65
N VAL A 14 12.41 9.52 0.15
CA VAL A 14 13.39 9.06 1.14
C VAL A 14 13.95 7.72 0.66
N ARG A 15 15.28 7.62 0.61
CA ARG A 15 15.96 6.35 0.34
C ARG A 15 16.19 5.64 1.67
N ASN A 16 15.88 4.34 1.68
CA ASN A 16 16.17 3.47 2.80
C ASN A 16 17.31 2.52 2.41
N GLU A 17 18.03 2.05 3.40
CA GLU A 17 18.97 0.96 3.20
C GLU A 17 18.21 -0.31 2.79
N LEU A 18 18.59 -0.90 1.67
CA LEU A 18 18.00 -2.17 1.25
C LEU A 18 18.48 -3.28 2.18
N ARG A 19 17.55 -3.91 2.86
CA ARG A 19 17.81 -5.09 3.69
C ARG A 19 16.83 -6.20 3.32
N PHE A 20 17.35 -7.42 3.31
CA PHE A 20 16.53 -8.63 3.28
C PHE A 20 16.36 -9.13 4.72
N ARG A 21 15.13 -9.49 5.08
CA ARG A 21 14.77 -9.89 6.42
C ARG A 21 13.99 -11.19 6.36
N GLU A 22 14.42 -12.19 7.10
CA GLU A 22 13.63 -13.38 7.38
C GLU A 22 12.84 -13.15 8.66
N LEU A 23 11.51 -13.19 8.53
CA LEU A 23 10.58 -12.94 9.63
C LEU A 23 9.78 -14.20 9.91
N THR A 24 9.30 -14.30 11.16
CA THR A 24 8.49 -15.43 11.61
C THR A 24 7.03 -15.01 11.72
N VAL A 25 6.11 -15.84 11.25
CA VAL A 25 4.68 -15.69 11.44
C VAL A 25 4.34 -15.82 12.93
N LEU A 26 3.83 -14.75 13.51
CA LEU A 26 3.40 -14.70 14.92
C LEU A 26 1.90 -14.98 15.07
N ARG A 27 1.10 -14.48 14.14
CA ARG A 27 -0.37 -14.63 14.13
C ARG A 27 -0.89 -14.65 12.71
N VAL A 28 -2.01 -15.33 12.54
CA VAL A 28 -2.80 -15.36 11.30
C VAL A 28 -4.22 -14.96 11.69
N GLU A 29 -4.74 -13.91 11.08
CA GLU A 29 -6.00 -13.27 11.46
C GLU A 29 -6.84 -12.95 10.22
N ARG A 30 -8.16 -12.88 10.37
CA ARG A 30 -9.01 -12.28 9.34
C ARG A 30 -9.05 -10.77 9.53
N ALA A 31 -8.89 -10.02 8.44
CA ALA A 31 -9.04 -8.57 8.42
C ALA A 31 -10.22 -8.22 7.49
N GLY A 32 -11.42 -8.34 8.02
CA GLY A 32 -12.66 -8.26 7.25
C GLY A 32 -12.89 -9.48 6.34
N ALA A 33 -13.87 -9.38 5.45
CA ALA A 33 -14.27 -10.47 4.57
C ALA A 33 -13.22 -10.78 3.48
N ALA A 34 -12.49 -9.75 3.01
CA ALA A 34 -11.63 -9.85 1.84
C ALA A 34 -10.18 -10.22 2.15
N PHE A 35 -9.69 -9.95 3.38
CA PHE A 35 -8.27 -10.00 3.68
C PHE A 35 -7.90 -11.05 4.71
N GLN A 36 -6.77 -11.69 4.49
CA GLN A 36 -6.04 -12.48 5.47
C GLN A 36 -4.86 -11.64 5.96
N ARG A 37 -4.81 -11.35 7.27
CA ARG A 37 -3.69 -10.67 7.89
C ARG A 37 -2.68 -11.67 8.40
N ILE A 38 -1.43 -11.47 8.00
CA ILE A 38 -0.28 -12.23 8.53
C ILE A 38 0.58 -11.26 9.33
N VAL A 39 0.70 -11.50 10.61
CA VAL A 39 1.54 -10.72 11.52
C VAL A 39 2.87 -11.41 11.70
N LEU A 40 3.93 -10.70 11.44
CA LEU A 40 5.30 -11.17 11.41
C LEU A 40 6.13 -10.46 12.49
N GLY A 41 7.15 -11.14 12.99
CA GLY A 41 8.11 -10.57 13.93
C GLY A 41 9.46 -11.24 13.85
N GLY A 42 10.38 -10.76 14.70
CA GLY A 42 11.73 -11.25 14.81
C GLY A 42 12.76 -10.13 14.90
N GLU A 43 13.96 -10.45 15.36
CA GLU A 43 15.06 -9.50 15.53
C GLU A 43 15.43 -8.78 14.23
N ALA A 44 15.21 -9.43 13.07
CA ALA A 44 15.45 -8.85 11.77
C ALA A 44 14.59 -7.61 11.45
N LEU A 45 13.53 -7.32 12.25
CA LEU A 45 12.75 -6.08 12.13
C LEU A 45 13.47 -4.84 12.66
N GLU A 46 14.58 -5.01 13.36
CA GLU A 46 15.33 -3.86 13.87
C GLU A 46 15.73 -2.92 12.73
N GLY A 47 15.47 -1.59 12.94
CA GLY A 47 15.71 -0.58 11.92
C GLY A 47 14.78 -0.66 10.72
N PHE A 48 13.59 -1.31 10.83
CA PHE A 48 12.62 -1.31 9.73
C PHE A 48 12.08 0.10 9.49
N ALA A 49 12.28 0.60 8.26
CA ALA A 49 11.84 1.94 7.86
C ALA A 49 10.38 1.92 7.38
N SER A 50 9.55 2.80 7.94
CA SER A 50 8.11 2.85 7.66
C SER A 50 7.62 4.30 7.46
N HIS A 51 8.19 5.01 6.47
CA HIS A 51 7.99 6.45 6.29
C HIS A 51 6.80 6.83 5.40
N GLY A 52 6.51 6.07 4.34
CA GLY A 52 5.43 6.37 3.40
C GLY A 52 4.19 5.50 3.65
N PHE A 53 3.00 6.00 3.36
CA PHE A 53 1.77 5.21 3.52
C PHE A 53 1.60 4.16 2.42
N ASP A 54 2.08 4.43 1.20
CA ASP A 54 1.98 3.59 0.01
C ASP A 54 3.30 2.94 -0.41
N HIS A 55 4.30 2.94 0.47
CA HIS A 55 5.52 2.22 0.17
C HIS A 55 5.28 0.70 0.24
N HIS A 56 6.11 -0.06 -0.43
CA HIS A 56 6.00 -1.51 -0.49
C HIS A 56 7.32 -2.19 -0.13
N THR A 57 7.19 -3.42 0.28
CA THR A 57 8.28 -4.38 0.41
C THR A 57 8.03 -5.54 -0.55
N LYS A 58 9.09 -6.16 -1.00
CA LYS A 58 9.03 -7.33 -1.84
C LYS A 58 9.01 -8.59 -0.97
N LEU A 59 7.97 -9.40 -1.10
CA LEU A 59 7.80 -10.67 -0.41
C LEU A 59 8.24 -11.80 -1.34
N PHE A 60 8.94 -12.78 -0.79
CA PHE A 60 9.51 -13.89 -1.52
C PHE A 60 8.75 -15.18 -1.21
N PHE A 61 8.27 -15.85 -2.26
CA PHE A 61 7.49 -17.07 -2.17
C PHE A 61 8.22 -18.21 -2.88
N PRO A 62 9.11 -18.95 -2.18
CA PRO A 62 9.75 -20.12 -2.75
C PRO A 62 8.73 -21.24 -3.01
N GLU A 63 9.04 -22.10 -3.97
CA GLU A 63 8.22 -23.28 -4.21
C GLU A 63 8.20 -24.19 -2.97
N PRO A 64 7.08 -24.87 -2.68
CA PRO A 64 6.97 -25.74 -1.52
C PRO A 64 8.09 -26.78 -1.48
N GLY A 65 8.81 -26.83 -0.35
CA GLY A 65 9.94 -27.74 -0.16
C GLY A 65 11.27 -27.30 -0.82
N ALA A 66 11.28 -26.18 -1.56
CA ALA A 66 12.52 -25.62 -2.09
C ALA A 66 13.29 -24.87 -1.00
N ALA A 67 14.59 -25.12 -0.90
CA ALA A 67 15.47 -24.32 -0.06
C ALA A 67 15.61 -22.92 -0.68
N PHE A 68 15.42 -21.91 0.13
CA PHE A 68 15.63 -20.52 -0.26
C PHE A 68 16.52 -19.81 0.73
N THR A 69 17.66 -19.35 0.26
CA THR A 69 18.55 -18.50 1.04
C THR A 69 18.28 -17.04 0.69
N PRO A 70 18.00 -16.19 1.68
CA PRO A 70 17.79 -14.76 1.42
C PRO A 70 18.99 -14.15 0.70
N PRO A 71 18.76 -13.31 -0.32
CA PRO A 71 19.87 -12.63 -1.00
C PRO A 71 20.59 -11.68 -0.05
N GLN A 72 21.85 -11.41 -0.34
CA GLN A 72 22.69 -10.50 0.43
C GLN A 72 22.94 -9.21 -0.35
N VAL A 73 23.01 -8.10 0.36
CA VAL A 73 23.45 -6.82 -0.22
C VAL A 73 24.95 -6.73 -0.10
N THR A 74 25.63 -6.56 -1.24
CA THR A 74 27.09 -6.40 -1.33
C THR A 74 27.42 -5.04 -1.93
N GLU A 75 28.69 -4.66 -1.95
CA GLU A 75 29.17 -3.44 -2.63
C GLU A 75 28.90 -3.47 -4.15
N GLU A 76 28.88 -4.66 -4.75
CA GLU A 76 28.62 -4.85 -6.17
C GLU A 76 27.12 -4.94 -6.52
N GLY A 77 26.22 -4.99 -5.52
CA GLY A 77 24.78 -5.07 -5.70
C GLY A 77 24.12 -6.16 -4.86
N ILE A 78 23.14 -6.86 -5.44
CA ILE A 78 22.42 -7.93 -4.76
C ILE A 78 22.98 -9.27 -5.20
N ASP A 79 23.62 -9.96 -4.27
CA ASP A 79 24.02 -11.36 -4.47
C ASP A 79 22.85 -12.30 -4.16
N TRP A 80 22.41 -13.01 -5.19
CA TRP A 80 21.31 -13.97 -5.10
C TRP A 80 21.77 -15.38 -4.74
N GLY A 81 23.08 -15.60 -4.65
CA GLY A 81 23.64 -16.95 -4.47
C GLY A 81 23.32 -17.89 -5.63
N GLU A 82 23.53 -19.18 -5.39
CA GLU A 82 23.16 -20.24 -6.33
C GLU A 82 21.72 -20.70 -6.05
N GLY A 83 20.93 -20.90 -7.10
CA GLY A 83 19.57 -21.43 -6.96
C GLY A 83 18.52 -20.72 -7.80
N VAL A 84 17.30 -21.22 -7.71
CA VAL A 84 16.13 -20.65 -8.41
C VAL A 84 15.59 -19.48 -7.61
N ARG A 85 15.49 -18.32 -8.26
CA ARG A 85 14.85 -17.16 -7.63
C ARG A 85 13.37 -17.43 -7.42
N PRO A 86 12.85 -17.24 -6.20
CA PRO A 86 11.44 -17.46 -5.92
C PRO A 86 10.57 -16.40 -6.59
N ALA A 87 9.30 -16.73 -6.75
CA ALA A 87 8.31 -15.75 -7.14
C ALA A 87 8.22 -14.64 -6.10
N THR A 88 7.99 -13.41 -6.55
CA THR A 88 7.89 -12.26 -5.65
C THR A 88 6.61 -11.48 -5.90
N ARG A 89 6.10 -10.83 -4.84
CA ARG A 89 5.01 -9.86 -4.90
C ARG A 89 5.32 -8.68 -3.99
N ASP A 90 4.85 -7.52 -4.41
CA ASP A 90 4.98 -6.30 -3.62
C ASP A 90 3.74 -6.09 -2.75
N TYR A 91 3.94 -5.80 -1.47
CA TYR A 91 2.87 -5.57 -0.50
C TYR A 91 3.14 -4.36 0.36
N THR A 92 2.07 -3.68 0.77
CA THR A 92 2.13 -2.57 1.73
C THR A 92 2.41 -3.11 3.12
N PRO A 93 3.52 -2.73 3.77
CA PRO A 93 3.80 -3.12 5.14
C PRO A 93 2.98 -2.29 6.13
N LEU A 94 2.41 -2.94 7.13
CA LEU A 94 1.69 -2.35 8.26
C LEU A 94 2.56 -2.55 9.51
N TYR A 95 3.46 -1.59 9.77
CA TYR A 95 4.42 -1.71 10.86
C TYR A 95 3.90 -1.06 12.14
N ASP A 96 3.88 -1.84 13.19
CA ASP A 96 3.61 -1.42 14.57
C ASP A 96 4.95 -1.31 15.32
N ALA A 97 5.41 -0.09 15.53
CA ALA A 97 6.70 0.17 16.18
C ALA A 97 6.66 -0.12 17.69
N GLU A 98 5.49 -0.01 18.34
CA GLU A 98 5.35 -0.27 19.79
C GLU A 98 5.45 -1.76 20.10
N ARG A 99 4.83 -2.57 19.24
CA ARG A 99 4.86 -4.03 19.37
C ARG A 99 6.04 -4.69 18.68
N HIS A 100 6.76 -3.93 17.86
CA HIS A 100 7.81 -4.43 16.98
C HIS A 100 7.31 -5.57 16.09
N GLU A 101 6.15 -5.35 15.47
CA GLU A 101 5.46 -6.29 14.61
C GLU A 101 5.24 -5.69 13.22
N LEU A 102 5.26 -6.55 12.21
CA LEU A 102 4.99 -6.19 10.83
C LEU A 102 3.85 -7.03 10.29
N ALA A 103 2.76 -6.40 9.88
CA ALA A 103 1.64 -7.10 9.28
C ALA A 103 1.53 -6.84 7.78
N TYR A 104 1.00 -7.82 7.06
CA TYR A 104 0.53 -7.68 5.69
C TYR A 104 -0.91 -8.17 5.58
N ASP A 105 -1.75 -7.39 4.93
CA ASP A 105 -3.12 -7.76 4.61
C ASP A 105 -3.17 -8.27 3.17
N PHE A 106 -3.34 -9.57 3.03
CA PHE A 106 -3.42 -10.24 1.75
C PHE A 106 -4.87 -10.26 1.26
N PHE A 107 -5.14 -9.57 0.16
CA PHE A 107 -6.41 -9.74 -0.54
C PHE A 107 -6.50 -11.18 -1.07
N ILE A 108 -7.52 -11.91 -0.65
CA ILE A 108 -7.69 -13.31 -1.00
C ILE A 108 -8.47 -13.42 -2.31
N HIS A 109 -7.83 -14.01 -3.31
CA HIS A 109 -8.41 -14.26 -4.63
C HIS A 109 -7.84 -15.56 -5.22
N ASP A 110 -8.53 -16.13 -6.18
CA ASP A 110 -8.12 -17.38 -6.84
C ASP A 110 -6.85 -17.18 -7.67
N GLY A 111 -6.01 -18.22 -7.69
CA GLY A 111 -4.82 -18.32 -8.56
C GLY A 111 -3.61 -17.48 -8.14
N GLY A 112 -3.69 -16.67 -7.07
CA GLY A 112 -2.58 -15.88 -6.56
C GLY A 112 -1.62 -16.69 -5.70
N ILE A 113 -0.30 -16.64 -5.99
CA ILE A 113 0.71 -17.32 -5.16
C ILE A 113 0.72 -16.78 -3.73
N ALA A 114 0.60 -15.46 -3.58
CA ALA A 114 0.57 -14.81 -2.27
C ALA A 114 -0.73 -15.10 -1.51
N SER A 115 -1.89 -15.12 -2.19
CA SER A 115 -3.18 -15.52 -1.62
C SER A 115 -3.12 -16.94 -1.06
N ARG A 116 -2.60 -17.88 -1.85
CA ARG A 116 -2.45 -19.28 -1.43
C ARG A 116 -1.52 -19.39 -0.23
N TRP A 117 -0.35 -18.75 -0.28
CA TRP A 117 0.58 -18.75 0.84
C TRP A 117 -0.08 -18.20 2.11
N ALA A 118 -0.80 -17.08 2.02
CA ALA A 118 -1.45 -16.47 3.17
C ALA A 118 -2.56 -17.33 3.78
N LEU A 119 -3.27 -18.11 2.95
CA LEU A 119 -4.28 -19.07 3.43
C LEU A 119 -3.68 -20.29 4.13
N GLU A 120 -2.49 -20.72 3.73
CA GLU A 120 -1.79 -21.89 4.25
C GLU A 120 -0.86 -21.56 5.42
N ALA A 121 -0.49 -20.29 5.59
CA ALA A 121 0.47 -19.80 6.58
C ALA A 121 0.05 -20.16 8.02
N LYS A 122 1.02 -20.57 8.83
CA LYS A 122 0.85 -20.95 10.23
C LYS A 122 1.86 -20.22 11.10
N VAL A 123 1.54 -20.10 12.39
CA VAL A 123 2.48 -19.61 13.40
C VAL A 123 3.77 -20.44 13.37
N GLY A 124 4.90 -19.74 13.29
CA GLY A 124 6.23 -20.34 13.16
C GLY A 124 6.77 -20.42 11.73
N ASP A 125 5.93 -20.28 10.70
CA ASP A 125 6.39 -20.23 9.33
C ASP A 125 7.28 -19.01 9.10
N LYS A 126 8.15 -19.09 8.07
CA LYS A 126 9.08 -18.04 7.71
C LYS A 126 8.65 -17.33 6.43
N LEU A 127 8.85 -16.03 6.40
CA LEU A 127 8.70 -15.21 5.21
C LEU A 127 9.91 -14.29 5.05
N VAL A 128 10.54 -14.34 3.89
CA VAL A 128 11.60 -13.40 3.56
C VAL A 128 10.99 -12.19 2.86
N ILE A 129 11.39 -11.00 3.31
CA ILE A 129 11.03 -9.73 2.70
C ILE A 129 12.26 -8.92 2.31
N GLY A 130 12.14 -8.08 1.28
CA GLY A 130 13.17 -7.13 0.86
C GLY A 130 12.66 -5.70 0.89
N GLY A 131 13.44 -4.80 1.47
CA GLY A 131 13.12 -3.37 1.55
C GLY A 131 12.40 -2.94 2.85
N PRO A 132 11.66 -1.79 2.80
CA PRO A 132 11.45 -0.94 1.62
C PRO A 132 12.73 -0.24 1.18
N ARG A 133 12.99 -0.19 -0.13
CA ARG A 133 14.19 0.44 -0.70
C ARG A 133 14.07 1.97 -0.73
N GLY A 134 12.86 2.45 -0.79
CA GLY A 134 12.54 3.87 -0.76
C GLY A 134 11.07 4.10 -0.44
N SER A 135 10.79 5.29 0.03
CA SER A 135 9.44 5.72 0.37
C SER A 135 9.17 7.09 -0.22
N LEU A 136 7.94 7.34 -0.61
CA LEU A 136 7.47 8.69 -0.85
C LEU A 136 6.75 9.16 0.40
N VAL A 137 7.33 10.12 1.10
CA VAL A 137 6.74 10.75 2.27
C VAL A 137 5.80 11.85 1.78
N VAL A 138 4.53 11.62 1.95
CA VAL A 138 3.48 12.55 1.53
C VAL A 138 3.01 13.31 2.76
N PRO A 139 3.06 14.66 2.76
CA PRO A 139 2.48 15.46 3.84
C PRO A 139 1.04 15.03 4.15
N GLU A 140 0.67 15.06 5.42
CA GLU A 140 -0.66 14.65 5.85
C GLU A 140 -1.66 15.81 5.90
N ASP A 141 -1.15 17.02 5.99
CA ASP A 141 -1.88 18.25 6.28
C ASP A 141 -2.36 19.03 5.03
N TYR A 142 -2.48 18.37 3.87
CA TYR A 142 -3.22 18.97 2.75
C TYR A 142 -4.67 19.16 3.14
N ALA A 143 -5.23 20.33 2.85
CA ALA A 143 -6.61 20.66 3.19
C ALA A 143 -7.62 19.74 2.49
N TRP A 144 -7.30 19.28 1.28
CA TRP A 144 -8.15 18.43 0.48
C TRP A 144 -7.36 17.23 -0.09
N GLN A 145 -7.92 16.02 0.03
CA GLN A 145 -7.24 14.80 -0.42
C GLN A 145 -8.21 13.85 -1.12
N LEU A 146 -7.80 13.35 -2.28
CA LEU A 146 -8.55 12.36 -3.05
C LEU A 146 -7.76 11.06 -3.14
N TYR A 147 -8.41 9.95 -2.85
CA TYR A 147 -7.87 8.60 -2.95
C TYR A 147 -8.76 7.75 -3.83
N VAL A 148 -8.17 7.05 -4.81
CA VAL A 148 -8.90 6.12 -5.66
C VAL A 148 -8.14 4.81 -5.71
N CYS A 149 -8.80 3.71 -5.33
CA CYS A 149 -8.15 2.40 -5.36
C CYS A 149 -9.17 1.26 -5.56
N ASP A 150 -8.63 0.09 -5.87
CA ASP A 150 -9.30 -1.20 -5.72
C ASP A 150 -8.87 -1.88 -4.41
N GLU A 151 -9.22 -3.16 -4.23
CA GLU A 151 -8.88 -3.93 -3.03
C GLU A 151 -7.37 -3.96 -2.77
N SER A 152 -6.55 -3.98 -3.83
CA SER A 152 -5.09 -4.02 -3.69
C SER A 152 -4.52 -2.77 -3.01
N GLY A 153 -5.19 -1.64 -3.16
CA GLY A 153 -4.83 -0.36 -2.55
C GLY A 153 -5.39 -0.13 -1.15
N MET A 154 -6.41 -0.90 -0.73
CA MET A 154 -7.08 -0.68 0.56
C MET A 154 -6.14 -0.72 1.78
N PRO A 155 -5.11 -1.58 1.86
CA PRO A 155 -4.17 -1.54 2.98
C PRO A 155 -3.38 -0.23 3.09
N ALA A 156 -2.94 0.34 1.96
CA ALA A 156 -2.27 1.63 1.92
C ALA A 156 -3.23 2.77 2.28
N LEU A 157 -4.45 2.74 1.75
CA LEU A 157 -5.51 3.69 2.10
C LEU A 157 -5.83 3.65 3.60
N ARG A 158 -6.04 2.45 4.17
CA ARG A 158 -6.28 2.28 5.61
C ARG A 158 -5.18 2.91 6.43
N ARG A 159 -3.93 2.62 6.10
CA ARG A 159 -2.77 3.20 6.77
C ARG A 159 -2.77 4.73 6.71
N ARG A 160 -3.10 5.31 5.54
CA ARG A 160 -3.20 6.76 5.36
C ARG A 160 -4.31 7.36 6.23
N LEU A 161 -5.51 6.79 6.18
CA LEU A 161 -6.65 7.30 6.94
C LEU A 161 -6.43 7.21 8.46
N LEU A 162 -5.76 6.15 8.93
CA LEU A 162 -5.37 6.03 10.34
C LEU A 162 -4.41 7.15 10.77
N GLY A 163 -3.44 7.53 9.93
CA GLY A 163 -2.56 8.68 10.16
C GLY A 163 -3.35 9.99 10.20
N LEU A 164 -4.18 10.23 9.19
CA LEU A 164 -4.98 11.46 9.11
C LEU A 164 -5.93 11.64 10.29
N ARG A 165 -6.47 10.56 10.85
CA ARG A 165 -7.33 10.58 12.03
C ARG A 165 -6.64 11.10 13.28
N GLN A 166 -5.30 11.05 13.34
CA GLN A 166 -4.52 11.55 14.49
C GLN A 166 -4.24 13.05 14.39
N LEU A 167 -4.54 13.68 13.28
CA LEU A 167 -4.32 15.12 13.11
C LEU A 167 -5.29 15.94 13.96
N ALA A 168 -4.81 17.08 14.49
CA ALA A 168 -5.65 18.01 15.26
C ALA A 168 -6.82 18.59 14.43
N MET A 169 -6.61 18.70 13.11
CA MET A 169 -7.64 19.07 12.13
C MET A 169 -7.64 18.04 11.03
N THR A 170 -8.74 17.30 10.91
CA THR A 170 -8.90 16.30 9.84
C THR A 170 -9.11 17.02 8.50
N PRO A 171 -8.33 16.71 7.46
CA PRO A 171 -8.53 17.29 6.12
C PRO A 171 -9.84 16.81 5.51
N GLN A 172 -10.30 17.52 4.48
CA GLN A 172 -11.39 17.03 3.65
C GLN A 172 -10.88 15.88 2.80
N VAL A 173 -11.35 14.67 3.06
CA VAL A 173 -10.95 13.45 2.35
C VAL A 173 -12.14 12.90 1.59
N THR A 174 -11.90 12.54 0.33
CA THR A 174 -12.79 11.68 -0.47
C THR A 174 -11.99 10.45 -0.91
N ALA A 175 -12.48 9.27 -0.58
CA ALA A 175 -11.94 8.01 -1.07
C ALA A 175 -12.99 7.33 -1.96
N ILE A 176 -12.61 6.99 -3.21
CA ILE A 176 -13.43 6.20 -4.13
C ILE A 176 -12.79 4.81 -4.19
N VAL A 177 -13.49 3.82 -3.64
CA VAL A 177 -12.97 2.46 -3.52
C VAL A 177 -13.83 1.51 -4.34
N THR A 178 -13.20 0.84 -5.32
CA THR A 178 -13.88 -0.18 -6.11
C THR A 178 -13.60 -1.56 -5.52
N ILE A 179 -14.65 -2.34 -5.36
CA ILE A 179 -14.63 -3.66 -4.72
C ILE A 179 -15.50 -4.66 -5.48
N ALA A 180 -15.11 -5.92 -5.50
CA ALA A 180 -15.88 -6.98 -6.14
C ALA A 180 -17.19 -7.29 -5.39
N ASP A 181 -17.15 -7.27 -4.05
CA ASP A 181 -18.27 -7.63 -3.20
C ASP A 181 -18.51 -6.58 -2.10
N ALA A 182 -19.77 -6.31 -1.82
CA ALA A 182 -20.17 -5.29 -0.83
C ALA A 182 -19.72 -5.62 0.60
N SER A 183 -19.48 -6.88 0.94
CA SER A 183 -18.97 -7.29 2.25
C SER A 183 -17.55 -6.78 2.51
N TYR A 184 -16.77 -6.48 1.46
CA TYR A 184 -15.38 -5.98 1.59
C TYR A 184 -15.28 -4.59 2.22
N LYS A 185 -16.41 -3.87 2.34
CA LYS A 185 -16.50 -2.58 3.05
C LYS A 185 -16.10 -2.67 4.51
N ASP A 186 -16.27 -3.84 5.11
CA ASP A 186 -15.98 -4.09 6.53
C ASP A 186 -14.49 -3.86 6.89
N TYR A 187 -13.59 -3.99 5.91
CA TYR A 187 -12.15 -3.74 6.12
C TYR A 187 -11.84 -2.29 6.53
N LEU A 188 -12.67 -1.32 6.13
CA LEU A 188 -12.53 0.10 6.49
C LEU A 188 -13.68 0.61 7.38
N ALA A 189 -14.49 -0.28 7.95
CA ALA A 189 -15.70 0.11 8.70
C ALA A 189 -15.42 0.94 9.96
N ASP A 190 -14.24 0.79 10.57
CA ASP A 190 -13.78 1.58 11.71
C ASP A 190 -13.28 2.99 11.33
N LEU A 191 -13.30 3.33 10.04
CA LEU A 191 -12.89 4.61 9.46
C LEU A 191 -14.09 5.42 8.91
N ASP A 192 -15.24 5.26 9.52
CA ASP A 192 -16.53 5.89 9.17
C ASP A 192 -16.54 7.42 9.27
N GLY A 193 -15.54 8.01 9.93
CA GLY A 193 -15.33 9.47 9.96
C GLY A 193 -14.85 10.08 8.64
N PHE A 194 -14.49 9.26 7.63
CA PHE A 194 -14.06 9.72 6.32
C PHE A 194 -15.15 9.47 5.26
N ASN A 195 -15.22 10.35 4.24
CA ASN A 195 -16.09 10.12 3.09
C ASN A 195 -15.51 9.03 2.19
N ILE A 196 -16.04 7.80 2.31
CA ILE A 196 -15.65 6.66 1.48
C ILE A 196 -16.82 6.30 0.56
N GLU A 197 -16.61 6.54 -0.74
CA GLU A 197 -17.55 6.18 -1.79
C GLU A 197 -17.19 4.78 -2.35
N TRP A 198 -18.15 3.87 -2.25
CA TRP A 198 -17.96 2.48 -2.67
C TRP A 198 -18.55 2.23 -4.05
N VAL A 199 -17.73 1.69 -4.95
CA VAL A 199 -18.15 1.20 -6.27
C VAL A 199 -18.07 -0.33 -6.26
N VAL A 200 -19.22 -0.99 -6.21
CA VAL A 200 -19.28 -2.45 -6.22
C VAL A 200 -19.31 -2.95 -7.66
N GLY A 201 -18.46 -3.94 -7.97
CA GLY A 201 -18.43 -4.63 -9.27
C GLY A 201 -17.41 -4.07 -10.26
N HIS A 202 -16.23 -3.67 -9.85
CA HIS A 202 -15.04 -3.32 -10.69
C HIS A 202 -15.37 -2.67 -12.05
N ASN A 203 -16.31 -1.72 -12.08
CA ASN A 203 -16.67 -1.02 -13.32
C ASN A 203 -15.94 0.31 -13.43
N PRO A 204 -14.89 0.42 -14.29
CA PRO A 204 -14.12 1.65 -14.44
C PRO A 204 -14.94 2.86 -14.88
N ALA A 205 -16.04 2.64 -15.63
CA ALA A 205 -16.91 3.71 -16.07
C ALA A 205 -17.62 4.41 -14.90
N PHE A 206 -18.04 3.66 -13.88
CA PHE A 206 -18.61 4.26 -12.66
C PHE A 206 -17.57 5.06 -11.87
N VAL A 207 -16.34 4.58 -11.79
CA VAL A 207 -15.25 5.33 -11.15
C VAL A 207 -14.98 6.63 -11.91
N ALA A 208 -14.91 6.56 -13.24
CA ALA A 208 -14.71 7.74 -14.10
C ALA A 208 -15.87 8.74 -13.96
N GLU A 209 -17.11 8.28 -13.89
CA GLU A 209 -18.29 9.12 -13.65
C GLU A 209 -18.22 9.84 -12.30
N ARG A 210 -17.82 9.12 -11.24
CA ARG A 210 -17.63 9.74 -9.92
C ARG A 210 -16.51 10.78 -9.94
N LEU A 211 -15.38 10.46 -10.56
CA LEU A 211 -14.27 11.40 -10.71
C LEU A 211 -14.64 12.64 -11.53
N ALA A 212 -15.52 12.51 -12.54
CA ALA A 212 -15.97 13.65 -13.34
C ALA A 212 -16.72 14.70 -12.50
N GLN A 213 -17.30 14.31 -11.37
CA GLN A 213 -18.00 15.19 -10.43
C GLN A 213 -17.06 15.84 -9.41
N VAL A 214 -15.85 15.32 -9.26
CA VAL A 214 -14.85 15.83 -8.31
C VAL A 214 -14.28 17.14 -8.82
N LYS A 215 -14.33 18.17 -7.98
CA LYS A 215 -13.68 19.46 -8.24
C LYS A 215 -12.41 19.54 -7.41
N VAL A 216 -11.26 19.54 -8.10
CA VAL A 216 -9.97 19.75 -7.46
C VAL A 216 -9.81 21.22 -7.11
N PRO A 217 -9.46 21.59 -5.86
CA PRO A 217 -9.17 22.97 -5.51
C PRO A 217 -7.91 23.46 -6.22
N ALA A 218 -7.74 24.79 -6.33
CA ALA A 218 -6.59 25.39 -7.00
C ALA A 218 -5.24 25.12 -6.29
N GLU A 219 -5.28 24.89 -4.98
CA GLU A 219 -4.09 24.68 -4.14
C GLU A 219 -4.40 23.79 -2.95
N ASP A 220 -3.36 23.34 -2.24
CA ASP A 220 -3.43 22.60 -0.98
C ASP A 220 -4.20 21.27 -1.08
N TYR A 221 -3.86 20.49 -2.09
CA TYR A 221 -4.49 19.21 -2.37
C TYR A 221 -3.46 18.09 -2.59
N PHE A 222 -3.93 16.86 -2.48
CA PHE A 222 -3.18 15.66 -2.88
C PHE A 222 -4.13 14.65 -3.53
N ILE A 223 -3.66 14.00 -4.59
CA ILE A 223 -4.42 12.99 -5.34
C ILE A 223 -3.59 11.70 -5.41
N TRP A 224 -4.22 10.58 -5.08
CA TRP A 224 -3.60 9.26 -5.14
C TRP A 224 -4.50 8.27 -5.89
N LEU A 225 -3.94 7.60 -6.90
CA LEU A 225 -4.62 6.63 -7.75
C LEU A 225 -3.82 5.34 -7.76
N THR A 226 -4.45 4.19 -7.43
CA THR A 226 -3.80 2.89 -7.52
C THR A 226 -4.80 1.78 -7.83
N GLY A 227 -4.28 0.63 -8.28
CA GLY A 227 -5.06 -0.55 -8.64
C GLY A 227 -4.55 -1.19 -9.93
N GLU A 228 -5.47 -1.70 -10.76
CA GLU A 228 -5.15 -2.28 -12.07
C GLU A 228 -4.54 -1.22 -13.02
N GLY A 229 -3.46 -1.59 -13.72
CA GLY A 229 -2.64 -0.63 -14.46
C GLY A 229 -3.34 0.11 -15.60
N ALA A 230 -4.20 -0.57 -16.37
CA ALA A 230 -4.94 0.07 -17.46
C ALA A 230 -6.02 1.02 -16.91
N VAL A 231 -6.66 0.65 -15.81
CA VAL A 231 -7.64 1.49 -15.11
C VAL A 231 -6.95 2.74 -14.54
N VAL A 232 -5.85 2.58 -13.82
CA VAL A 232 -5.08 3.71 -13.25
C VAL A 232 -4.66 4.68 -14.35
N LYS A 233 -4.14 4.18 -15.48
CA LYS A 233 -3.76 5.02 -16.62
C LYS A 233 -4.94 5.80 -17.19
N SER A 234 -6.09 5.15 -17.33
CA SER A 234 -7.32 5.80 -17.84
C SER A 234 -7.82 6.90 -16.90
N LEU A 235 -7.79 6.64 -15.57
CA LEU A 235 -8.23 7.61 -14.57
C LEU A 235 -7.25 8.80 -14.44
N LEU A 236 -5.95 8.54 -14.59
CA LEU A 236 -4.91 9.58 -14.53
C LEU A 236 -5.11 10.65 -15.58
N ALA A 237 -5.55 10.28 -16.79
CA ALA A 237 -5.82 11.23 -17.86
C ALA A 237 -6.78 12.38 -17.46
N ARG A 238 -7.64 12.16 -16.46
CA ARG A 238 -8.52 13.19 -15.90
C ARG A 238 -7.75 14.33 -15.22
N PHE A 239 -6.54 14.06 -14.75
CA PHE A 239 -5.69 14.99 -14.00
C PHE A 239 -4.48 15.49 -14.82
N GLU A 240 -4.41 15.16 -16.11
CA GLU A 240 -3.40 15.67 -17.07
C GLU A 240 -3.83 17.01 -17.64
N ASP A 241 -4.12 17.98 -16.79
CA ASP A 241 -4.53 19.34 -17.15
C ASP A 241 -3.51 20.34 -16.57
N GLU A 242 -3.27 21.43 -17.28
CA GLU A 242 -2.30 22.48 -16.89
C GLU A 242 -2.65 23.13 -15.53
N SER A 243 -3.91 23.08 -15.11
CA SER A 243 -4.34 23.59 -13.80
C SER A 243 -3.99 22.65 -12.64
N ILE A 244 -3.56 21.42 -12.92
CA ILE A 244 -3.22 20.40 -11.91
C ILE A 244 -1.70 20.27 -11.78
N ASP A 245 -1.19 20.49 -10.57
CA ASP A 245 0.22 20.27 -10.27
C ASP A 245 0.52 18.76 -10.19
N GLN A 246 1.25 18.26 -11.19
CA GLN A 246 1.58 16.85 -11.33
C GLN A 246 2.45 16.31 -10.18
N GLN A 247 3.11 17.15 -9.41
CA GLN A 247 3.86 16.75 -8.23
C GLN A 247 2.93 16.37 -7.06
N LEU A 248 1.68 16.82 -7.09
CA LEU A 248 0.64 16.52 -6.12
C LEU A 248 -0.27 15.36 -6.55
N VAL A 249 -0.01 14.77 -7.71
CA VAL A 249 -0.70 13.59 -8.23
C VAL A 249 0.23 12.37 -8.15
N ARG A 250 -0.16 11.40 -7.37
CA ARG A 250 0.53 10.12 -7.23
C ARG A 250 -0.29 9.03 -7.90
N SER A 251 0.21 8.42 -8.96
CA SER A 251 -0.41 7.25 -9.59
C SER A 251 0.56 6.07 -9.61
N GLN A 252 0.07 4.88 -9.33
CA GLN A 252 0.87 3.66 -9.34
C GLN A 252 0.00 2.44 -9.64
N ALA A 253 0.36 1.70 -10.69
CA ALA A 253 -0.21 0.38 -10.93
C ALA A 253 0.28 -0.60 -9.84
N TYR A 254 -0.65 -1.28 -9.16
CA TYR A 254 -0.32 -2.31 -8.18
C TYR A 254 -0.35 -3.70 -8.82
N TRP A 255 -1.16 -3.87 -9.85
CA TRP A 255 -1.24 -5.11 -10.60
C TRP A 255 -1.65 -4.87 -12.07
N HIS A 256 -1.53 -5.88 -12.89
CA HIS A 256 -1.94 -5.88 -14.29
C HIS A 256 -2.75 -7.13 -14.58
N SER A 257 -3.89 -6.96 -15.25
CA SER A 257 -4.63 -8.07 -15.86
C SER A 257 -3.77 -8.73 -16.94
N LYS A 258 -3.84 -10.05 -17.03
CA LYS A 258 -3.13 -10.84 -18.05
C LYS A 258 -3.87 -10.79 -19.37
#